data_8e8c1bf014f15d25db227d06d41600ee
#
_entry.id   8e8c1bf014f15d25db227d06d41600ee
#
_cell.length_a   1.000
_cell.length_b   1.000
_cell.length_c   1.000
_cell.angle_alpha   90.00
_cell.angle_beta   90.00
_cell.angle_gamma   90.00
#
_symmetry.space_group_name_H-M   'P 1'
#
loop_
_entity.id
_entity.type
_entity.pdbx_description
1 polymer ?
#
loop_
_entity_poly.entity_id
_entity_poly.type
_entity_poly.pdbx_seq_one_letter_code
_entity_poly.pdbx_strand_id
1 'polypeptide(L)'
;MPLHVYDTRTREKRPFKTARAGEVDMYVCGITPYSPSHLGHARCYIAFDLIHRWLEASGWTVNYVQNFTDIDDKIIAQANEEGIDFLEVAERNIVDYYTAMDALNVLRADHYPRVTEVVPEIIEMVSTLIEKEHAYVAEDGVWFSIASAPEKYGLLTGQSIDAVREGASGRVGDSGKKDHKDFALWKLSKPGEPSWDSPWGGGRPGWHIECSAMSLKHFGEQFDIHGGGHDLRFPHHEAEIFQSECCTGKSPLVRYWIHNGFVNIDGEKMSKSLGNFWTITEALVKYDALVLRHALLNAHYRSPIDLSEQLLDDAKGHHARLVAAYGHALVVVTQSQKAGVVNIPKLPQADIESSDFLASKLGLLEKLLTEAAIAMDDDFNSRQTLSKVMNGARLIPQILDSEHIDERDTAAFALYAVEWLEEFAGTVLGLLPEKDVAMAVHDPSLDPARKAVKDEVEQLLARRAIARSAKDWESADEIRDALAAMGVVVKDTPDGVIWSLD
;
A
#
# COMPACT_ATOMS: atom_id res chain seq x y z
N MET A 1 -17.75 -5.54 -16.58
CA MET A 1 -19.03 -5.28 -15.85
C MET A 1 -18.89 -3.92 -15.19
N PRO A 2 -19.96 -3.19 -14.88
CA PRO A 2 -19.79 -1.98 -14.06
C PRO A 2 -19.25 -2.37 -12.68
N LEU A 3 -18.35 -1.53 -12.13
CA LEU A 3 -17.77 -1.72 -10.80
C LEU A 3 -18.90 -1.80 -9.74
N HIS A 4 -18.83 -2.82 -8.91
CA HIS A 4 -19.68 -3.00 -7.72
C HIS A 4 -18.81 -3.00 -6.48
N VAL A 5 -19.23 -2.26 -5.46
CA VAL A 5 -18.47 -2.08 -4.22
C VAL A 5 -19.36 -2.44 -3.04
N TYR A 6 -18.82 -3.21 -2.10
CA TYR A 6 -19.49 -3.50 -0.84
C TYR A 6 -19.39 -2.29 0.10
N ASP A 7 -20.54 -1.79 0.49
CA ASP A 7 -20.68 -0.70 1.44
C ASP A 7 -21.01 -1.23 2.84
N THR A 8 -20.17 -0.95 3.82
CA THR A 8 -20.37 -1.42 5.20
C THR A 8 -21.65 -0.86 5.83
N ARG A 9 -22.07 0.36 5.46
CA ARG A 9 -23.29 0.99 6.00
C ARG A 9 -24.55 0.26 5.55
N THR A 10 -24.66 -0.06 4.25
CA THR A 10 -25.82 -0.78 3.71
C THR A 10 -25.68 -2.30 3.83
N ARG A 11 -24.45 -2.80 4.01
CA ARG A 11 -24.09 -4.24 4.01
C ARG A 11 -24.42 -4.95 2.72
N GLU A 12 -24.41 -4.22 1.63
CA GLU A 12 -24.71 -4.71 0.30
C GLU A 12 -23.60 -4.34 -0.68
N LYS A 13 -23.39 -5.20 -1.65
CA LYS A 13 -22.59 -4.91 -2.84
C LYS A 13 -23.49 -4.20 -3.85
N ARG A 14 -23.14 -2.98 -4.22
CA ARG A 14 -23.95 -2.13 -5.09
C ARG A 14 -23.13 -1.46 -6.18
N PRO A 15 -23.74 -1.06 -7.31
CA PRO A 15 -23.04 -0.37 -8.39
C PRO A 15 -22.33 0.88 -7.87
N PHE A 16 -21.07 1.05 -8.24
CA PHE A 16 -20.27 2.21 -7.86
C PHE A 16 -20.73 3.45 -8.62
N LYS A 17 -21.06 4.50 -7.88
CA LYS A 17 -21.51 5.79 -8.41
C LYS A 17 -20.91 6.91 -7.58
N THR A 18 -20.26 7.86 -8.24
CA THR A 18 -19.62 9.01 -7.60
C THR A 18 -20.53 10.23 -7.56
N ALA A 19 -20.16 11.19 -6.71
CA ALA A 19 -20.81 12.49 -6.64
C ALA A 19 -20.56 13.30 -7.90
N ARG A 20 -19.34 13.23 -8.42
CA ARG A 20 -18.88 13.90 -9.65
C ARG A 20 -18.51 12.86 -10.69
N ALA A 21 -19.04 12.99 -11.90
CA ALA A 21 -18.78 12.03 -12.97
C ALA A 21 -17.29 12.00 -13.33
N GLY A 22 -16.69 10.80 -13.33
CA GLY A 22 -15.27 10.60 -13.65
C GLY A 22 -14.29 10.92 -12.51
N GLU A 23 -14.75 11.40 -11.37
CA GLU A 23 -13.93 11.73 -10.21
C GLU A 23 -14.34 10.91 -8.99
N VAL A 24 -13.39 10.58 -8.13
CA VAL A 24 -13.60 9.86 -6.86
C VAL A 24 -12.91 10.62 -5.74
N ASP A 25 -13.66 11.07 -4.75
CA ASP A 25 -13.12 11.61 -3.51
C ASP A 25 -12.97 10.45 -2.50
N MET A 26 -11.74 10.12 -2.13
CA MET A 26 -11.40 9.01 -1.25
C MET A 26 -10.63 9.47 -0.01
N TYR A 27 -11.22 9.29 1.16
CA TYR A 27 -10.56 9.50 2.46
C TYR A 27 -10.25 8.17 3.12
N VAL A 28 -9.02 8.00 3.59
CA VAL A 28 -8.62 6.81 4.36
C VAL A 28 -8.01 7.26 5.68
N CYS A 29 -8.54 6.75 6.79
CA CYS A 29 -7.95 7.03 8.10
C CYS A 29 -6.49 6.58 8.15
N GLY A 30 -5.62 7.52 8.52
CA GLY A 30 -4.19 7.31 8.64
C GLY A 30 -3.79 6.70 9.98
N ILE A 31 -2.49 6.65 10.20
CA ILE A 31 -1.92 6.12 11.45
C ILE A 31 -1.89 7.17 12.55
N THR A 32 -1.88 6.69 13.81
CA THR A 32 -1.39 7.45 14.96
C THR A 32 0.10 7.10 15.12
N PRO A 33 1.03 7.99 14.76
CA PRO A 33 2.45 7.66 14.64
C PRO A 33 3.18 7.70 15.99
N TYR A 34 2.77 6.86 16.96
CA TYR A 34 3.42 6.70 18.25
C TYR A 34 4.48 5.60 18.29
N SER A 35 4.50 4.72 17.30
CA SER A 35 5.46 3.60 17.15
C SER A 35 5.61 3.22 15.69
N PRO A 36 6.68 2.45 15.31
CA PRO A 36 6.87 1.97 13.96
C PRO A 36 5.65 1.25 13.39
N SER A 37 5.50 1.34 12.06
CA SER A 37 4.40 0.74 11.33
C SER A 37 4.45 -0.79 11.35
N HIS A 38 3.29 -1.44 11.41
CA HIS A 38 3.16 -2.89 11.54
C HIS A 38 2.37 -3.53 10.39
N LEU A 39 2.36 -4.87 10.31
CA LEU A 39 1.72 -5.62 9.22
C LEU A 39 0.21 -5.34 9.09
N GLY A 40 -0.47 -4.93 10.15
CA GLY A 40 -1.86 -4.46 10.09
C GLY A 40 -1.99 -3.17 9.26
N HIS A 41 -1.04 -2.23 9.39
CA HIS A 41 -0.95 -1.03 8.56
C HIS A 41 -0.63 -1.41 7.11
N ALA A 42 0.33 -2.31 6.87
CA ALA A 42 0.62 -2.82 5.52
C ALA A 42 -0.63 -3.40 4.85
N ARG A 43 -1.41 -4.22 5.57
CA ARG A 43 -2.67 -4.80 5.05
C ARG A 43 -3.67 -3.72 4.67
N CYS A 44 -3.84 -2.71 5.51
CA CYS A 44 -4.76 -1.61 5.28
C CYS A 44 -4.35 -0.83 4.03
N TYR A 45 -3.12 -0.32 3.99
CA TYR A 45 -2.72 0.60 2.93
C TYR A 45 -2.45 -0.10 1.59
N ILE A 46 -2.04 -1.37 1.58
CA ILE A 46 -2.02 -2.18 0.34
C ILE A 46 -3.43 -2.41 -0.20
N ALA A 47 -4.44 -2.60 0.67
CA ALA A 47 -5.82 -2.76 0.24
C ALA A 47 -6.37 -1.46 -0.41
N PHE A 48 -6.11 -0.30 0.21
CA PHE A 48 -6.55 0.98 -0.36
C PHE A 48 -5.70 1.42 -1.56
N ASP A 49 -4.42 1.07 -1.63
CA ASP A 49 -3.59 1.23 -2.82
C ASP A 49 -4.11 0.41 -4.00
N LEU A 50 -4.53 -0.84 -3.78
CA LEU A 50 -5.17 -1.65 -4.80
C LEU A 50 -6.46 -1.00 -5.34
N ILE A 51 -7.30 -0.46 -4.43
CA ILE A 51 -8.54 0.25 -4.79
C ILE A 51 -8.21 1.50 -5.61
N HIS A 52 -7.25 2.30 -5.15
CA HIS A 52 -6.77 3.50 -5.84
C HIS A 52 -6.29 3.16 -7.24
N ARG A 53 -5.34 2.22 -7.37
CA ARG A 53 -4.79 1.76 -8.67
C ARG A 53 -5.87 1.26 -9.63
N TRP A 54 -6.85 0.49 -9.14
CA TRP A 54 -7.92 0.00 -9.99
C TRP A 54 -8.85 1.09 -10.47
N LEU A 55 -9.20 2.04 -9.61
CA LEU A 55 -10.00 3.19 -10.00
C LEU A 55 -9.32 4.02 -11.09
N GLU A 56 -8.04 4.33 -10.93
CA GLU A 56 -7.25 5.05 -11.94
C GLU A 56 -7.10 4.26 -13.25
N ALA A 57 -6.77 2.97 -13.17
CA ALA A 57 -6.68 2.09 -14.35
C ALA A 57 -8.02 1.95 -15.09
N SER A 58 -9.14 2.12 -14.38
CA SER A 58 -10.49 2.14 -14.93
C SER A 58 -10.93 3.51 -15.46
N GLY A 59 -10.03 4.51 -15.46
CA GLY A 59 -10.25 5.85 -16.02
C GLY A 59 -10.88 6.86 -15.07
N TRP A 60 -10.93 6.59 -13.75
CA TRP A 60 -11.34 7.56 -12.74
C TRP A 60 -10.16 8.46 -12.36
N THR A 61 -10.44 9.73 -12.09
CA THR A 61 -9.49 10.61 -11.39
C THR A 61 -9.76 10.49 -9.90
N VAL A 62 -8.81 10.00 -9.14
CA VAL A 62 -8.94 9.82 -7.69
C VAL A 62 -8.30 11.00 -6.97
N ASN A 63 -9.06 11.65 -6.08
CA ASN A 63 -8.57 12.64 -5.14
C ASN A 63 -8.43 11.94 -3.78
N TYR A 64 -7.21 11.53 -3.46
CA TYR A 64 -6.92 10.67 -2.31
C TYR A 64 -6.34 11.46 -1.14
N VAL A 65 -7.03 11.43 0.00
CA VAL A 65 -6.61 12.04 1.26
C VAL A 65 -6.41 10.97 2.33
N GLN A 66 -5.27 11.00 3.00
CA GLN A 66 -4.94 10.13 4.12
C GLN A 66 -4.28 10.97 5.23
N ASN A 67 -4.84 11.01 6.43
CA ASN A 67 -4.31 11.84 7.51
C ASN A 67 -3.17 11.18 8.30
N PHE A 68 -2.51 12.02 9.13
CA PHE A 68 -1.75 11.57 10.29
C PHE A 68 -2.37 12.15 11.55
N THR A 69 -2.68 11.28 12.52
CA THR A 69 -3.07 11.68 13.87
C THR A 69 -1.80 11.97 14.67
N ASP A 70 -1.20 13.14 14.41
CA ASP A 70 0.09 13.57 14.97
C ASP A 70 0.02 14.10 16.41
N ILE A 71 -1.16 14.05 17.03
CA ILE A 71 -1.42 14.32 18.44
C ILE A 71 -2.44 13.34 19.01
N ASP A 72 -2.06 12.53 20.00
CA ASP A 72 -2.91 11.56 20.69
C ASP A 72 -2.32 11.23 22.06
N ASP A 73 -3.12 10.66 22.96
CA ASP A 73 -2.68 10.20 24.28
C ASP A 73 -1.45 9.27 24.22
N LYS A 74 -1.37 8.42 23.19
CA LYS A 74 -0.25 7.47 23.01
C LYS A 74 1.05 8.17 22.59
N ILE A 75 0.95 9.20 21.74
CA ILE A 75 2.11 10.00 21.33
C ILE A 75 2.65 10.78 22.52
N ILE A 76 1.76 11.41 23.31
CA ILE A 76 2.13 12.14 24.52
C ILE A 76 2.77 11.21 25.56
N ALA A 77 2.22 10.01 25.76
CA ALA A 77 2.79 9.04 26.69
C ALA A 77 4.20 8.59 26.24
N GLN A 78 4.39 8.31 24.94
CA GLN A 78 5.68 7.93 24.40
C GLN A 78 6.71 9.07 24.49
N ALA A 79 6.31 10.30 24.21
CA ALA A 79 7.15 11.50 24.36
C ALA A 79 7.61 11.70 25.80
N ASN A 80 6.71 11.52 26.76
CA ASN A 80 7.02 11.61 28.19
C ASN A 80 7.97 10.50 28.64
N GLU A 81 7.81 9.27 28.15
CA GLU A 81 8.69 8.14 28.44
C GLU A 81 10.11 8.37 27.90
N GLU A 82 10.22 8.92 26.68
CA GLU A 82 11.50 9.20 26.04
C GLU A 82 12.12 10.55 26.46
N GLY A 83 11.34 11.45 27.07
CA GLY A 83 11.78 12.79 27.47
C GLY A 83 12.02 13.74 26.29
N ILE A 84 11.27 13.58 25.19
CA ILE A 84 11.36 14.38 23.96
C ILE A 84 10.03 15.05 23.64
N ASP A 85 10.01 15.92 22.62
CA ASP A 85 8.77 16.57 22.17
C ASP A 85 7.85 15.57 21.45
N PHE A 86 6.52 15.72 21.61
CA PHE A 86 5.54 14.84 20.99
C PHE A 86 5.58 14.90 19.46
N LEU A 87 5.91 16.06 18.86
CA LEU A 87 6.10 16.18 17.43
C LEU A 87 7.31 15.39 16.93
N GLU A 88 8.36 15.28 17.73
CA GLU A 88 9.54 14.49 17.37
C GLU A 88 9.21 13.00 17.32
N VAL A 89 8.40 12.49 18.25
CA VAL A 89 7.85 11.12 18.22
C VAL A 89 7.02 10.92 16.95
N ALA A 90 6.10 11.85 16.66
CA ALA A 90 5.23 11.76 15.49
C ALA A 90 6.03 11.77 14.18
N GLU A 91 6.95 12.73 14.00
CA GLU A 91 7.76 12.88 12.79
C GLU A 91 8.62 11.64 12.51
N ARG A 92 9.30 11.12 13.51
CA ARG A 92 10.13 9.91 13.40
C ARG A 92 9.31 8.73 12.85
N ASN A 93 8.12 8.52 13.37
CA ASN A 93 7.25 7.41 12.96
C ASN A 93 6.51 7.69 11.65
N ILE A 94 6.30 8.95 11.26
CA ILE A 94 5.82 9.32 9.91
C ILE A 94 6.89 9.00 8.86
N VAL A 95 8.16 9.27 9.13
CA VAL A 95 9.28 8.89 8.25
C VAL A 95 9.37 7.37 8.11
N ASP A 96 9.25 6.62 9.22
CA ASP A 96 9.17 5.15 9.20
C ASP A 96 8.00 4.65 8.33
N TYR A 97 6.81 5.25 8.52
CA TYR A 97 5.63 4.93 7.71
C TYR A 97 5.89 5.11 6.22
N TYR A 98 6.44 6.26 5.83
CA TYR A 98 6.75 6.52 4.43
C TYR A 98 7.75 5.53 3.86
N THR A 99 8.83 5.26 4.58
CA THR A 99 9.85 4.29 4.18
C THR A 99 9.25 2.89 3.98
N ALA A 100 8.41 2.46 4.90
CA ALA A 100 7.74 1.17 4.83
C ALA A 100 6.76 1.08 3.66
N MET A 101 5.95 2.13 3.42
CA MET A 101 4.97 2.15 2.33
C MET A 101 5.64 2.21 0.95
N ASP A 102 6.72 3.01 0.81
CA ASP A 102 7.49 3.07 -0.43
C ASP A 102 8.12 1.70 -0.77
N ALA A 103 8.70 1.02 0.22
CA ALA A 103 9.24 -0.32 0.03
C ALA A 103 8.18 -1.33 -0.43
N LEU A 104 6.95 -1.23 0.10
CA LEU A 104 5.81 -2.05 -0.28
C LEU A 104 5.13 -1.62 -1.60
N ASN A 105 5.69 -0.65 -2.32
CA ASN A 105 5.15 -0.09 -3.56
C ASN A 105 3.71 0.42 -3.40
N VAL A 106 3.40 1.05 -2.26
CA VAL A 106 2.14 1.75 -2.01
C VAL A 106 2.25 3.16 -2.56
N LEU A 107 1.33 3.55 -3.44
CA LEU A 107 1.27 4.90 -4.00
C LEU A 107 0.98 5.92 -2.91
N ARG A 108 1.55 7.11 -3.07
CA ARG A 108 1.28 8.23 -2.17
C ARG A 108 -0.16 8.72 -2.34
N ALA A 109 -0.80 9.12 -1.23
CA ALA A 109 -2.00 9.93 -1.32
C ALA A 109 -1.65 11.35 -1.81
N ASP A 110 -2.62 12.06 -2.37
CA ASP A 110 -2.42 13.44 -2.84
C ASP A 110 -2.19 14.39 -1.67
N HIS A 111 -2.85 14.13 -0.53
CA HIS A 111 -2.76 14.94 0.67
C HIS A 111 -2.63 14.09 1.93
N TYR A 112 -1.76 14.55 2.84
CA TYR A 112 -1.56 13.98 4.18
C TYR A 112 -1.77 15.06 5.25
N PRO A 113 -3.03 15.49 5.51
CA PRO A 113 -3.31 16.49 6.54
C PRO A 113 -2.94 15.95 7.93
N ARG A 114 -2.47 16.85 8.79
CA ARG A 114 -2.15 16.59 10.20
C ARG A 114 -3.18 17.20 11.10
N VAL A 115 -3.43 16.57 12.24
CA VAL A 115 -4.39 17.09 13.23
C VAL A 115 -3.96 18.47 13.73
N THR A 116 -2.65 18.66 13.99
CA THR A 116 -2.10 19.94 14.45
C THR A 116 -2.31 21.10 13.48
N GLU A 117 -2.53 20.82 12.17
CA GLU A 117 -2.74 21.80 11.11
C GLU A 117 -4.22 22.18 10.89
N VAL A 118 -5.16 21.44 11.54
CA VAL A 118 -6.60 21.62 11.32
C VAL A 118 -7.38 21.90 12.63
N VAL A 119 -6.67 22.29 13.68
CA VAL A 119 -7.30 22.61 14.99
C VAL A 119 -8.37 23.70 14.88
N PRO A 120 -8.19 24.79 14.09
CA PRO A 120 -9.25 25.79 13.91
C PRO A 120 -10.55 25.21 13.33
N GLU A 121 -10.47 24.36 12.31
CA GLU A 121 -11.63 23.70 11.70
C GLU A 121 -12.31 22.72 12.68
N ILE A 122 -11.51 22.05 13.51
CA ILE A 122 -12.05 21.20 14.58
C ILE A 122 -12.83 22.04 15.61
N ILE A 123 -12.30 23.18 16.05
CA ILE A 123 -12.97 24.08 16.98
C ILE A 123 -14.29 24.60 16.37
N GLU A 124 -14.29 24.98 15.10
CA GLU A 124 -15.49 25.40 14.38
C GLU A 124 -16.55 24.31 14.33
N MET A 125 -16.14 23.07 14.00
CA MET A 125 -17.04 21.93 13.96
C MET A 125 -17.63 21.61 15.34
N VAL A 126 -16.82 21.63 16.40
CA VAL A 126 -17.28 21.40 17.79
C VAL A 126 -18.25 22.50 18.22
N SER A 127 -17.97 23.78 17.88
CA SER A 127 -18.86 24.91 18.17
C SER A 127 -20.21 24.72 17.48
N THR A 128 -20.21 24.32 16.19
CA THR A 128 -21.44 24.02 15.44
C THR A 128 -22.25 22.89 16.07
N LEU A 129 -21.59 21.82 16.56
CA LEU A 129 -22.26 20.72 17.24
C LEU A 129 -22.88 21.15 18.57
N ILE A 130 -22.25 22.07 19.30
CA ILE A 130 -22.82 22.66 20.53
C ILE A 130 -24.04 23.53 20.21
N GLU A 131 -23.93 24.42 19.21
CA GLU A 131 -25.03 25.28 18.75
C GLU A 131 -26.26 24.48 18.30
N LYS A 132 -26.03 23.30 17.70
CA LYS A 132 -27.08 22.38 17.27
C LYS A 132 -27.56 21.42 18.36
N GLU A 133 -27.13 21.59 19.57
CA GLU A 133 -27.49 20.76 20.75
C GLU A 133 -27.07 19.28 20.65
N HIS A 134 -26.09 18.97 19.79
CA HIS A 134 -25.50 17.63 19.70
C HIS A 134 -24.30 17.41 20.62
N ALA A 135 -23.74 18.51 21.16
CA ALA A 135 -22.62 18.46 22.09
C ALA A 135 -22.85 19.35 23.29
N TYR A 136 -22.09 19.09 24.36
CA TYR A 136 -22.18 19.88 25.60
C TYR A 136 -20.80 20.07 26.22
N VAL A 137 -20.63 21.22 26.93
CA VAL A 137 -19.44 21.52 27.70
C VAL A 137 -19.53 20.87 29.08
N ALA A 138 -18.43 20.27 29.53
CA ALA A 138 -18.28 19.68 30.86
C ALA A 138 -16.98 20.20 31.54
N GLU A 139 -16.70 19.76 32.76
CA GLU A 139 -15.53 20.21 33.53
C GLU A 139 -14.19 19.82 32.89
N ASP A 140 -14.15 18.71 32.12
CA ASP A 140 -12.96 18.11 31.53
C ASP A 140 -12.89 18.29 29.99
N GLY A 141 -13.88 18.94 29.37
CA GLY A 141 -13.89 19.21 27.96
C GLY A 141 -15.25 19.35 27.32
N VAL A 142 -15.35 18.98 26.03
CA VAL A 142 -16.60 18.96 25.26
C VAL A 142 -16.92 17.54 24.81
N TRP A 143 -18.15 17.13 25.06
CA TRP A 143 -18.62 15.78 24.75
C TRP A 143 -19.74 15.78 23.72
N PHE A 144 -19.73 14.82 22.81
CA PHE A 144 -20.85 14.54 21.93
C PHE A 144 -21.92 13.74 22.69
N SER A 145 -23.18 14.13 22.58
CA SER A 145 -24.30 13.44 23.18
C SER A 145 -24.89 12.43 22.18
N ILE A 146 -24.63 11.15 22.36
CA ILE A 146 -25.23 10.10 21.51
C ILE A 146 -26.76 10.12 21.57
N ALA A 147 -27.32 10.48 22.71
CA ALA A 147 -28.77 10.60 22.89
C ALA A 147 -29.42 11.68 22.01
N SER A 148 -28.67 12.63 21.46
CA SER A 148 -29.15 13.68 20.57
C SER A 148 -29.47 13.20 19.14
N ALA A 149 -28.95 12.02 18.73
CA ALA A 149 -29.16 11.44 17.40
C ALA A 149 -29.13 9.90 17.44
N PRO A 150 -29.97 9.26 18.26
CA PRO A 150 -29.89 7.81 18.52
C PRO A 150 -30.08 6.92 17.28
N GLU A 151 -30.75 7.43 16.25
CA GLU A 151 -30.99 6.75 14.97
C GLU A 151 -29.73 6.52 14.15
N LYS A 152 -28.62 7.21 14.48
CA LYS A 152 -27.32 7.05 13.82
C LYS A 152 -26.48 5.93 14.46
N TYR A 153 -26.89 5.42 15.61
CA TYR A 153 -26.13 4.38 16.29
C TYR A 153 -26.26 3.02 15.58
N GLY A 154 -25.11 2.35 15.42
CA GLY A 154 -25.03 1.03 14.79
C GLY A 154 -25.20 1.01 13.27
N LEU A 155 -25.10 2.15 12.59
CA LEU A 155 -25.21 2.22 11.12
C LEU A 155 -24.13 1.40 10.43
N LEU A 156 -22.91 1.32 10.99
CA LEU A 156 -21.82 0.49 10.45
C LEU A 156 -21.76 -0.89 11.11
N THR A 157 -22.00 -0.98 12.42
CA THR A 157 -21.82 -2.22 13.19
C THR A 157 -23.07 -3.08 13.23
N GLY A 158 -24.27 -2.48 13.16
CA GLY A 158 -25.54 -3.16 13.39
C GLY A 158 -25.84 -3.42 14.86
N GLN A 159 -25.04 -2.86 15.77
CA GLN A 159 -25.30 -2.99 17.20
C GLN A 159 -26.45 -2.08 17.63
N SER A 160 -27.28 -2.55 18.55
CA SER A 160 -28.25 -1.68 19.19
C SER A 160 -27.59 -0.82 20.26
N ILE A 161 -28.10 0.39 20.47
CA ILE A 161 -27.61 1.31 21.48
C ILE A 161 -27.66 0.70 22.90
N ASP A 162 -28.61 -0.21 23.16
CA ASP A 162 -28.80 -0.89 24.44
C ASP A 162 -27.77 -2.00 24.68
N ALA A 163 -27.07 -2.46 23.63
CA ALA A 163 -26.06 -3.51 23.74
C ALA A 163 -24.70 -2.99 24.22
N VAL A 164 -24.52 -1.67 24.36
CA VAL A 164 -23.25 -1.07 24.77
C VAL A 164 -23.02 -1.30 26.24
N ARG A 165 -21.95 -2.01 26.56
CA ARG A 165 -21.52 -2.20 27.95
C ARG A 165 -20.69 -1.00 28.42
N GLU A 166 -20.88 -0.62 29.68
CA GLU A 166 -20.06 0.38 30.33
C GLU A 166 -18.56 0.01 30.23
N GLY A 167 -17.70 0.95 29.81
CA GLY A 167 -16.27 0.71 29.62
C GLY A 167 -15.87 0.05 28.30
N ALA A 168 -16.80 -0.17 27.36
CA ALA A 168 -16.48 -0.79 26.06
C ALA A 168 -15.46 0.00 25.21
N SER A 169 -15.27 1.30 25.46
CA SER A 169 -14.25 2.14 24.82
C SER A 169 -12.82 1.93 25.35
N GLY A 170 -12.66 1.14 26.44
CA GLY A 170 -11.36 0.90 27.08
C GLY A 170 -10.72 2.12 27.75
N ARG A 171 -11.40 3.28 27.76
CA ARG A 171 -10.95 4.53 28.38
C ARG A 171 -11.77 4.78 29.63
N VAL A 172 -11.24 4.34 30.79
CA VAL A 172 -11.86 4.50 32.12
C VAL A 172 -11.38 5.82 32.70
N GLY A 173 -12.32 6.65 33.24
CA GLY A 173 -11.97 7.80 34.05
C GLY A 173 -12.51 9.17 33.59
N ASP A 174 -13.49 9.20 32.71
CA ASP A 174 -14.09 10.44 32.23
C ASP A 174 -15.18 10.90 33.21
N SER A 175 -14.90 11.92 34.03
CA SER A 175 -15.80 12.44 35.06
C SER A 175 -16.88 13.38 34.56
N GLY A 176 -16.72 13.93 33.31
CA GLY A 176 -17.60 14.94 32.72
C GLY A 176 -18.76 14.43 31.87
N LYS A 177 -18.85 13.13 31.59
CA LYS A 177 -19.89 12.53 30.74
C LYS A 177 -21.27 12.53 31.40
N LYS A 178 -22.30 12.92 30.63
CA LYS A 178 -23.70 12.75 31.03
C LYS A 178 -24.19 11.29 30.81
N ASP A 179 -23.68 10.62 29.79
CA ASP A 179 -23.92 9.20 29.50
C ASP A 179 -22.58 8.51 29.16
N HIS A 180 -22.42 7.28 29.63
CA HIS A 180 -21.21 6.48 29.36
C HIS A 180 -20.93 6.24 27.87
N LYS A 181 -21.91 6.37 27.01
CA LYS A 181 -21.82 6.25 25.56
C LYS A 181 -21.25 7.50 24.88
N ASP A 182 -21.38 8.66 25.51
CA ASP A 182 -20.88 9.92 24.95
C ASP A 182 -19.38 9.85 24.71
N PHE A 183 -18.87 10.59 23.74
CA PHE A 183 -17.45 10.57 23.41
C PHE A 183 -16.88 11.99 23.31
N ALA A 184 -15.57 12.11 23.57
CA ALA A 184 -14.90 13.41 23.64
C ALA A 184 -14.75 14.02 22.24
N LEU A 185 -15.08 15.30 22.12
CA LEU A 185 -14.81 16.16 20.98
C LEU A 185 -13.61 17.08 21.24
N TRP A 186 -13.50 17.59 22.48
CA TRP A 186 -12.39 18.42 22.94
C TRP A 186 -12.03 18.00 24.35
N LYS A 187 -10.74 17.82 24.64
CA LYS A 187 -10.23 17.46 25.96
C LYS A 187 -9.42 18.63 26.50
N LEU A 188 -9.72 19.09 27.73
CA LEU A 188 -8.87 20.07 28.40
C LEU A 188 -7.50 19.44 28.70
N SER A 189 -6.43 20.18 28.36
CA SER A 189 -5.06 19.73 28.58
C SER A 189 -4.68 19.80 30.06
N LYS A 190 -3.95 18.79 30.52
CA LYS A 190 -3.31 18.80 31.82
C LYS A 190 -2.02 19.60 31.79
N PRO A 191 -1.50 20.05 32.95
CA PRO A 191 -0.21 20.73 32.98
C PRO A 191 0.90 19.90 32.30
N GLY A 192 1.59 20.51 31.32
CA GLY A 192 2.65 19.87 30.57
C GLY A 192 2.21 19.11 29.31
N GLU A 193 0.90 18.99 29.06
CA GLU A 193 0.39 18.45 27.80
C GLU A 193 0.29 19.53 26.71
N PRO A 194 0.42 19.17 25.42
CA PRO A 194 0.12 20.06 24.31
C PRO A 194 -1.26 20.68 24.41
N SER A 195 -1.39 21.95 24.09
CA SER A 195 -2.64 22.69 24.30
C SER A 195 -2.82 23.77 23.24
N TRP A 196 -4.05 23.90 22.73
CA TRP A 196 -4.52 24.95 21.85
C TRP A 196 -5.63 25.74 22.53
N ASP A 197 -5.67 27.02 22.28
CA ASP A 197 -6.74 27.89 22.81
C ASP A 197 -8.08 27.54 22.15
N SER A 198 -9.13 27.45 22.96
CA SER A 198 -10.49 27.23 22.51
C SER A 198 -11.50 28.01 23.36
N PRO A 199 -12.76 28.20 22.90
CA PRO A 199 -13.81 28.82 23.69
C PRO A 199 -14.12 28.11 25.04
N TRP A 200 -13.70 26.84 25.17
CA TRP A 200 -13.97 26.00 26.32
C TRP A 200 -12.76 25.86 27.25
N GLY A 201 -11.64 26.47 26.89
CA GLY A 201 -10.37 26.42 27.61
C GLY A 201 -9.26 25.77 26.77
N GLY A 202 -8.03 25.90 27.27
CA GLY A 202 -6.87 25.28 26.64
C GLY A 202 -6.98 23.76 26.61
N GLY A 203 -6.80 23.17 25.44
CA GLY A 203 -7.03 21.73 25.26
C GLY A 203 -6.58 21.19 23.92
N ARG A 204 -7.04 20.01 23.59
CA ARG A 204 -6.74 19.32 22.34
C ARG A 204 -7.93 18.54 21.80
N PRO A 205 -7.95 18.20 20.50
CA PRO A 205 -9.01 17.41 19.89
C PRO A 205 -9.24 16.05 20.57
N GLY A 206 -10.48 15.60 20.57
CA GLY A 206 -10.80 14.18 20.74
C GLY A 206 -10.46 13.40 19.46
N TRP A 207 -10.07 12.15 19.60
CA TRP A 207 -9.60 11.31 18.48
C TRP A 207 -10.58 11.19 17.29
N HIS A 208 -11.88 11.25 17.53
CA HIS A 208 -12.87 10.99 16.47
C HIS A 208 -13.19 12.22 15.63
N ILE A 209 -13.05 13.45 16.17
CA ILE A 209 -13.41 14.68 15.47
C ILE A 209 -12.40 15.05 14.38
N GLU A 210 -11.18 14.55 14.50
CA GLU A 210 -10.06 14.87 13.61
C GLU A 210 -10.38 14.52 12.16
N CYS A 211 -10.70 13.24 11.88
CA CYS A 211 -11.02 12.76 10.54
C CYS A 211 -12.30 13.39 9.98
N SER A 212 -13.29 13.67 10.85
CA SER A 212 -14.49 14.39 10.45
C SER A 212 -14.18 15.81 9.95
N ALA A 213 -13.37 16.58 10.68
CA ALA A 213 -13.00 17.93 10.27
C ALA A 213 -12.13 17.93 9.01
N MET A 214 -11.16 17.02 8.92
CA MET A 214 -10.28 16.91 7.76
C MET A 214 -11.03 16.51 6.49
N SER A 215 -11.92 15.49 6.57
CA SER A 215 -12.71 15.05 5.42
C SER A 215 -13.65 16.15 4.92
N LEU A 216 -14.31 16.87 5.83
CA LEU A 216 -15.16 18.01 5.47
C LEU A 216 -14.36 19.17 4.85
N LYS A 217 -13.15 19.45 5.35
CA LYS A 217 -12.26 20.49 4.79
C LYS A 217 -11.85 20.19 3.36
N HIS A 218 -11.55 18.93 3.06
CA HIS A 218 -11.07 18.53 1.74
C HIS A 218 -12.19 18.27 0.72
N PHE A 219 -13.30 17.65 1.15
CA PHE A 219 -14.32 17.14 0.24
C PHE A 219 -15.70 17.80 0.40
N GLY A 220 -15.89 18.62 1.46
CA GLY A 220 -17.17 19.22 1.74
C GLY A 220 -18.18 18.24 2.35
N GLU A 221 -19.47 18.51 2.15
CA GLU A 221 -20.56 17.85 2.90
C GLU A 221 -20.91 16.44 2.41
N GLN A 222 -20.33 15.97 1.32
CA GLN A 222 -20.54 14.59 0.83
C GLN A 222 -19.39 14.18 -0.09
N PHE A 223 -18.85 12.98 0.12
CA PHE A 223 -17.79 12.38 -0.69
C PHE A 223 -18.01 10.88 -0.93
N ASP A 224 -17.15 10.23 -1.74
CA ASP A 224 -17.46 8.93 -2.30
C ASP A 224 -17.02 7.78 -1.40
N ILE A 225 -15.76 7.73 -0.99
CA ILE A 225 -15.19 6.60 -0.24
C ILE A 225 -14.59 7.08 1.06
N HIS A 226 -14.99 6.44 2.17
CA HIS A 226 -14.29 6.52 3.45
C HIS A 226 -13.79 5.14 3.85
N GLY A 227 -12.50 5.04 4.11
CA GLY A 227 -11.84 3.77 4.32
C GLY A 227 -11.00 3.67 5.58
N GLY A 228 -10.76 2.41 6.01
CA GLY A 228 -9.87 2.10 7.13
C GLY A 228 -9.94 0.65 7.56
N GLY A 229 -9.24 0.30 8.64
CA GLY A 229 -9.27 -1.02 9.25
C GLY A 229 -10.65 -1.41 9.80
N HIS A 230 -10.92 -2.71 9.88
CA HIS A 230 -12.19 -3.21 10.45
C HIS A 230 -12.41 -2.77 11.91
N ASP A 231 -11.34 -2.55 12.65
CA ASP A 231 -11.36 -2.05 14.03
C ASP A 231 -11.82 -0.59 14.13
N LEU A 232 -11.66 0.22 13.09
CA LEU A 232 -12.14 1.58 13.03
C LEU A 232 -13.67 1.69 12.86
N ARG A 233 -14.37 0.64 12.41
CA ARG A 233 -15.83 0.64 12.29
C ARG A 233 -16.51 1.12 13.58
N PHE A 234 -15.98 0.68 14.73
CA PHE A 234 -16.41 1.11 16.05
C PHE A 234 -15.20 1.24 16.98
N PRO A 235 -15.08 2.34 17.74
CA PRO A 235 -16.05 3.45 17.79
C PRO A 235 -15.81 4.57 16.76
N HIS A 236 -14.67 4.56 16.03
CA HIS A 236 -14.15 5.73 15.29
C HIS A 236 -15.08 6.19 14.16
N HIS A 237 -15.32 5.36 13.15
CA HIS A 237 -16.16 5.72 12.00
C HIS A 237 -17.64 5.90 12.35
N GLU A 238 -18.16 5.17 13.36
CA GLU A 238 -19.49 5.45 13.90
C GLU A 238 -19.55 6.87 14.49
N ALA A 239 -18.55 7.30 15.27
CA ALA A 239 -18.48 8.64 15.81
C ALA A 239 -18.36 9.70 14.72
N GLU A 240 -17.62 9.43 13.62
CA GLU A 240 -17.54 10.34 12.49
C GLU A 240 -18.88 10.55 11.78
N ILE A 241 -19.71 9.49 11.67
CA ILE A 241 -21.09 9.62 11.15
C ILE A 241 -21.89 10.58 12.03
N PHE A 242 -21.84 10.41 13.35
CA PHE A 242 -22.53 11.32 14.29
C PHE A 242 -22.05 12.76 14.12
N GLN A 243 -20.75 12.98 14.18
CA GLN A 243 -20.15 14.30 14.11
C GLN A 243 -20.48 15.02 12.80
N SER A 244 -20.19 14.37 11.68
CA SER A 244 -20.28 15.01 10.36
C SER A 244 -21.71 15.18 9.89
N GLU A 245 -22.57 14.16 10.07
CA GLU A 245 -23.97 14.24 9.64
C GLU A 245 -24.80 15.17 10.55
N CYS A 246 -24.49 15.29 11.86
CA CYS A 246 -25.12 16.25 12.73
C CYS A 246 -24.61 17.67 12.49
N CYS A 247 -23.30 17.84 12.23
CA CYS A 247 -22.72 19.12 11.93
C CYS A 247 -23.29 19.71 10.62
N THR A 248 -23.31 18.94 9.54
CA THR A 248 -23.76 19.41 8.22
C THR A 248 -25.28 19.36 8.04
N GLY A 249 -25.97 18.45 8.71
CA GLY A 249 -27.37 18.11 8.46
C GLY A 249 -27.59 17.29 7.19
N LYS A 250 -26.53 16.80 6.54
CA LYS A 250 -26.57 15.94 5.36
C LYS A 250 -26.37 14.48 5.74
N SER A 251 -27.11 13.58 5.08
CA SER A 251 -26.98 12.14 5.26
C SER A 251 -27.33 11.41 3.95
N PRO A 252 -26.53 10.43 3.50
CA PRO A 252 -25.25 10.04 4.05
C PRO A 252 -24.14 11.05 3.71
N LEU A 253 -23.18 11.27 4.63
CA LEU A 253 -21.97 12.01 4.35
C LEU A 253 -21.10 11.26 3.32
N VAL A 254 -20.92 9.96 3.54
CA VAL A 254 -20.07 9.05 2.74
C VAL A 254 -20.95 8.11 1.94
N ARG A 255 -20.64 7.97 0.65
CA ARG A 255 -21.39 7.07 -0.24
C ARG A 255 -21.04 5.60 -0.02
N TYR A 256 -19.75 5.30 0.24
CA TYR A 256 -19.24 3.93 0.44
C TYR A 256 -18.28 3.90 1.62
N TRP A 257 -18.64 3.19 2.67
CA TRP A 257 -17.77 2.87 3.78
C TRP A 257 -17.05 1.55 3.50
N ILE A 258 -15.73 1.58 3.37
CA ILE A 258 -14.91 0.43 3.02
C ILE A 258 -13.98 0.06 4.16
N HIS A 259 -13.99 -1.22 4.57
CA HIS A 259 -13.16 -1.70 5.67
C HIS A 259 -12.39 -2.95 5.28
N ASN A 260 -11.06 -2.94 5.49
CA ASN A 260 -10.25 -4.12 5.29
C ASN A 260 -10.25 -5.04 6.51
N GLY A 261 -10.08 -6.34 6.26
CA GLY A 261 -10.00 -7.38 7.30
C GLY A 261 -8.69 -7.33 8.09
N PHE A 262 -8.71 -8.01 9.24
CA PHE A 262 -7.55 -8.13 10.13
C PHE A 262 -6.42 -8.98 9.56
N VAL A 263 -5.22 -8.77 10.11
CA VAL A 263 -4.08 -9.70 9.97
C VAL A 263 -4.03 -10.59 11.21
N ASN A 264 -4.01 -11.89 10.98
CA ASN A 264 -3.70 -12.91 11.97
C ASN A 264 -2.28 -13.44 11.71
N ILE A 265 -1.64 -13.92 12.76
CA ILE A 265 -0.38 -14.63 12.71
C ILE A 265 -0.61 -15.99 13.36
N ASP A 266 -0.40 -17.07 12.61
CA ASP A 266 -0.62 -18.45 13.08
C ASP A 266 -2.01 -18.69 13.69
N GLY A 267 -3.04 -18.14 13.03
CA GLY A 267 -4.45 -18.28 13.43
C GLY A 267 -4.92 -17.34 14.54
N GLU A 268 -4.03 -16.58 15.18
CA GLU A 268 -4.36 -15.63 16.22
C GLU A 268 -4.28 -14.18 15.73
N LYS A 269 -5.19 -13.32 16.19
CA LYS A 269 -5.13 -11.89 15.86
C LYS A 269 -3.80 -11.30 16.30
N MET A 270 -3.08 -10.63 15.39
CA MET A 270 -1.83 -9.95 15.71
C MET A 270 -2.05 -8.89 16.79
N SER A 271 -1.29 -9.00 17.90
CA SER A 271 -1.34 -8.02 18.98
C SER A 271 -0.02 -7.98 19.77
N LYS A 272 0.31 -6.79 20.33
CA LYS A 272 1.50 -6.62 21.19
C LYS A 272 1.43 -7.50 22.46
N SER A 273 0.24 -7.71 23.01
CA SER A 273 0.04 -8.51 24.23
C SER A 273 0.28 -10.00 24.06
N LEU A 274 0.13 -10.52 22.83
CA LEU A 274 0.38 -11.92 22.49
C LEU A 274 1.83 -12.19 22.03
N GLY A 275 2.64 -11.15 21.86
CA GLY A 275 4.03 -11.29 21.39
C GLY A 275 4.17 -11.72 19.92
N ASN A 276 3.06 -11.77 19.17
CA ASN A 276 3.01 -12.10 17.75
C ASN A 276 2.94 -10.85 16.84
N PHE A 277 3.40 -9.73 17.34
CA PHE A 277 3.36 -8.43 16.67
C PHE A 277 4.62 -8.25 15.83
N TRP A 278 4.45 -8.00 14.53
CA TRP A 278 5.55 -7.72 13.60
C TRP A 278 5.42 -6.30 13.05
N THR A 279 6.50 -5.55 13.19
CA THR A 279 6.67 -4.31 12.41
C THR A 279 6.94 -4.65 10.94
N ILE A 280 6.67 -3.71 10.05
CA ILE A 280 6.99 -3.89 8.62
C ILE A 280 8.50 -4.04 8.44
N THR A 281 9.30 -3.25 9.14
CA THR A 281 10.76 -3.32 9.11
C THR A 281 11.29 -4.70 9.49
N GLU A 282 10.76 -5.32 10.57
CA GLU A 282 11.13 -6.70 10.95
C GLU A 282 10.74 -7.72 9.89
N ALA A 283 9.57 -7.56 9.26
CA ALA A 283 9.15 -8.44 8.18
C ALA A 283 10.05 -8.29 6.94
N LEU A 284 10.48 -7.08 6.60
CA LEU A 284 11.37 -6.79 5.47
C LEU A 284 12.79 -7.31 5.64
N VAL A 285 13.23 -7.58 6.88
CA VAL A 285 14.52 -8.29 7.12
C VAL A 285 14.45 -9.75 6.64
N LYS A 286 13.26 -10.38 6.69
CA LYS A 286 13.07 -11.80 6.37
C LYS A 286 12.54 -12.03 4.95
N TYR A 287 11.73 -11.12 4.43
CA TYR A 287 11.02 -11.28 3.17
C TYR A 287 11.20 -10.04 2.30
N ASP A 288 11.33 -10.26 1.00
CA ASP A 288 11.27 -9.19 0.00
C ASP A 288 9.94 -8.45 0.08
N ALA A 289 9.97 -7.13 -0.11
CA ALA A 289 8.80 -6.27 0.03
C ALA A 289 7.65 -6.63 -0.94
N LEU A 290 7.99 -6.98 -2.20
CA LEU A 290 6.98 -7.38 -3.18
C LEU A 290 6.44 -8.79 -2.91
N VAL A 291 7.22 -9.67 -2.27
CA VAL A 291 6.73 -10.97 -1.75
C VAL A 291 5.73 -10.75 -0.63
N LEU A 292 6.02 -9.83 0.31
CA LEU A 292 5.10 -9.48 1.38
C LEU A 292 3.81 -8.86 0.83
N ARG A 293 3.92 -7.94 -0.15
CA ARG A 293 2.78 -7.38 -0.86
C ARG A 293 1.95 -8.47 -1.56
N HIS A 294 2.61 -9.39 -2.27
CA HIS A 294 1.95 -10.54 -2.92
C HIS A 294 1.16 -11.38 -1.92
N ALA A 295 1.76 -11.71 -0.78
CA ALA A 295 1.09 -12.46 0.29
C ALA A 295 -0.17 -11.73 0.77
N LEU A 296 -0.06 -10.43 1.07
CA LEU A 296 -1.17 -9.61 1.54
C LEU A 296 -2.30 -9.46 0.51
N LEU A 297 -2.00 -9.49 -0.78
CA LEU A 297 -3.01 -9.48 -1.86
C LEU A 297 -3.68 -10.85 -2.08
N ASN A 298 -3.17 -11.94 -1.50
CA ASN A 298 -3.72 -13.29 -1.70
C ASN A 298 -5.03 -13.57 -0.94
N ALA A 299 -5.56 -12.60 -0.22
CA ALA A 299 -6.89 -12.64 0.36
C ALA A 299 -7.69 -11.42 -0.09
N HIS A 300 -9.02 -11.59 -0.28
CA HIS A 300 -9.91 -10.47 -0.53
C HIS A 300 -9.73 -9.41 0.57
N TYR A 301 -9.73 -8.11 0.22
CA TYR A 301 -9.40 -7.04 1.18
C TYR A 301 -10.27 -7.06 2.45
N ARG A 302 -11.56 -7.41 2.33
CA ARG A 302 -12.50 -7.50 3.46
C ARG A 302 -12.29 -8.72 4.36
N SER A 303 -11.63 -9.77 3.86
CA SER A 303 -11.41 -10.99 4.62
C SER A 303 -10.22 -10.86 5.54
N PRO A 304 -10.26 -11.43 6.74
CA PRO A 304 -9.04 -11.64 7.51
C PRO A 304 -8.03 -12.44 6.69
N ILE A 305 -6.76 -12.17 6.92
CA ILE A 305 -5.65 -12.93 6.35
C ILE A 305 -4.80 -13.51 7.47
N ASP A 306 -4.43 -14.78 7.35
CA ASP A 306 -3.47 -15.43 8.23
C ASP A 306 -2.10 -15.47 7.56
N LEU A 307 -1.16 -14.67 8.05
CA LEU A 307 0.21 -14.61 7.56
C LEU A 307 1.04 -15.72 8.22
N SER A 308 0.80 -16.96 7.80
CA SER A 308 1.63 -18.10 8.15
C SER A 308 2.93 -18.13 7.32
N GLU A 309 3.96 -18.81 7.84
CA GLU A 309 5.20 -19.06 7.08
C GLU A 309 4.91 -19.73 5.73
N GLN A 310 3.96 -20.69 5.70
CA GLN A 310 3.55 -21.37 4.47
C GLN A 310 2.99 -20.39 3.43
N LEU A 311 2.14 -19.43 3.83
CA LEU A 311 1.60 -18.43 2.91
C LEU A 311 2.71 -17.53 2.33
N LEU A 312 3.68 -17.17 3.16
CA LEU A 312 4.82 -16.34 2.74
C LEU A 312 5.76 -17.09 1.80
N ASP A 313 6.03 -18.38 2.05
CA ASP A 313 6.82 -19.23 1.16
C ASP A 313 6.11 -19.48 -0.18
N ASP A 314 4.80 -19.73 -0.15
CA ASP A 314 3.99 -19.84 -1.37
C ASP A 314 4.01 -18.53 -2.18
N ALA A 315 3.86 -17.39 -1.52
CA ALA A 315 3.94 -16.08 -2.14
C ALA A 315 5.32 -15.82 -2.75
N LYS A 316 6.41 -16.21 -2.07
CA LYS A 316 7.78 -16.13 -2.60
C LYS A 316 7.93 -16.94 -3.89
N GLY A 317 7.45 -18.20 -3.89
CA GLY A 317 7.50 -19.06 -5.08
C GLY A 317 6.64 -18.52 -6.23
N HIS A 318 5.48 -17.95 -5.93
CA HIS A 318 4.60 -17.32 -6.92
C HIS A 318 5.23 -16.06 -7.50
N HIS A 319 5.72 -15.16 -6.65
CA HIS A 319 6.36 -13.92 -7.06
C HIS A 319 7.61 -14.17 -7.90
N ALA A 320 8.46 -15.12 -7.52
CA ALA A 320 9.63 -15.50 -8.31
C ALA A 320 9.26 -15.94 -9.74
N ARG A 321 8.17 -16.73 -9.90
CA ARG A 321 7.68 -17.12 -11.23
C ARG A 321 7.16 -15.94 -12.05
N LEU A 322 6.47 -14.99 -11.41
CA LEU A 322 5.98 -13.77 -12.05
C LEU A 322 7.15 -12.93 -12.58
N VAL A 323 8.15 -12.68 -11.74
CA VAL A 323 9.34 -11.89 -12.10
C VAL A 323 10.16 -12.59 -13.20
N ALA A 324 10.32 -13.91 -13.13
CA ALA A 324 11.00 -14.68 -14.16
C ALA A 324 10.29 -14.61 -15.53
N ALA A 325 8.96 -14.70 -15.56
CA ALA A 325 8.18 -14.54 -16.79
C ALA A 325 8.31 -13.14 -17.40
N TYR A 326 8.28 -12.11 -16.55
CA TYR A 326 8.48 -10.73 -16.97
C TYR A 326 9.90 -10.48 -17.49
N GLY A 327 10.91 -10.94 -16.75
CA GLY A 327 12.31 -10.84 -17.17
C GLY A 327 12.60 -11.58 -18.49
N HIS A 328 12.02 -12.77 -18.67
CA HIS A 328 12.15 -13.51 -19.93
C HIS A 328 11.60 -12.69 -21.11
N ALA A 329 10.37 -12.18 -21.01
CA ALA A 329 9.77 -11.36 -22.07
C ALA A 329 10.62 -10.11 -22.37
N LEU A 330 11.12 -9.40 -21.36
CA LEU A 330 11.99 -8.23 -21.50
C LEU A 330 13.32 -8.57 -22.21
N VAL A 331 13.94 -9.69 -21.87
CA VAL A 331 15.19 -10.15 -22.51
C VAL A 331 14.97 -10.46 -23.97
N VAL A 332 13.90 -11.17 -24.33
CA VAL A 332 13.55 -11.47 -25.74
C VAL A 332 13.31 -10.18 -26.51
N VAL A 333 12.54 -9.22 -26.01
CA VAL A 333 12.35 -7.90 -26.65
C VAL A 333 13.69 -7.20 -26.88
N THR A 334 14.55 -7.17 -25.86
CA THR A 334 15.86 -6.50 -25.93
C THR A 334 16.80 -7.16 -26.96
N GLN A 335 16.83 -8.50 -27.01
CA GLN A 335 17.64 -9.26 -27.94
C GLN A 335 17.15 -9.08 -29.38
N SER A 336 15.84 -9.13 -29.62
CA SER A 336 15.23 -8.91 -30.94
C SER A 336 15.54 -7.51 -31.49
N GLN A 337 15.47 -6.47 -30.64
CA GLN A 337 15.85 -5.11 -31.00
C GLN A 337 17.35 -5.00 -31.40
N LYS A 338 18.24 -5.67 -30.65
CA LYS A 338 19.67 -5.71 -30.96
C LYS A 338 19.97 -6.48 -32.24
N ALA A 339 19.21 -7.52 -32.57
CA ALA A 339 19.31 -8.29 -33.82
C ALA A 339 18.76 -7.52 -35.03
N GLY A 340 18.25 -6.30 -34.82
CA GLY A 340 17.77 -5.47 -35.94
C GLY A 340 16.34 -5.78 -36.37
N VAL A 341 15.55 -6.47 -35.53
CA VAL A 341 14.10 -6.62 -35.74
C VAL A 341 13.47 -5.25 -35.51
N VAL A 342 13.41 -4.44 -36.57
CA VAL A 342 12.77 -3.11 -36.56
C VAL A 342 11.27 -3.29 -36.83
N ASN A 343 10.44 -2.49 -36.17
CA ASN A 343 8.98 -2.56 -36.30
C ASN A 343 8.38 -3.88 -35.82
N ILE A 344 8.67 -4.27 -34.57
CA ILE A 344 7.97 -5.37 -33.91
C ILE A 344 6.47 -5.05 -33.95
N PRO A 345 5.64 -5.89 -34.60
CA PRO A 345 4.22 -5.59 -34.69
C PRO A 345 3.54 -5.66 -33.32
N LYS A 346 2.63 -4.71 -33.07
CA LYS A 346 1.86 -4.68 -31.83
C LYS A 346 0.70 -5.69 -31.94
N LEU A 347 0.65 -6.66 -31.05
CA LEU A 347 -0.44 -7.64 -30.97
C LEU A 347 -1.53 -7.15 -30.01
N PRO A 348 -2.82 -7.58 -30.19
CA PRO A 348 -3.32 -8.26 -31.38
C PRO A 348 -3.60 -7.26 -32.52
N GLN A 349 -3.13 -7.56 -33.71
CA GLN A 349 -3.51 -6.82 -34.93
C GLN A 349 -4.24 -7.77 -35.88
N ALA A 350 -5.36 -7.30 -36.46
CA ALA A 350 -6.22 -8.09 -37.32
C ALA A 350 -5.53 -8.57 -38.65
N ASP A 351 -4.40 -7.95 -39.00
CA ASP A 351 -3.72 -8.16 -40.27
C ASP A 351 -2.44 -9.00 -40.15
N ILE A 352 -2.13 -9.53 -38.95
CA ILE A 352 -0.99 -10.44 -38.81
C ILE A 352 -1.49 -11.86 -39.04
N GLU A 353 -0.99 -12.48 -40.11
CA GLU A 353 -1.07 -13.95 -40.32
C GLU A 353 -0.24 -14.63 -39.22
N SER A 354 -0.75 -14.63 -37.99
CA SER A 354 -0.18 -15.41 -36.90
C SER A 354 -0.54 -16.88 -37.08
N SER A 355 0.36 -17.79 -36.66
CA SER A 355 0.04 -19.21 -36.64
C SER A 355 -1.23 -19.46 -35.79
N ASP A 356 -2.06 -20.43 -36.15
CA ASP A 356 -3.24 -20.85 -35.39
C ASP A 356 -2.88 -21.08 -33.90
N PHE A 357 -1.67 -21.53 -33.62
CA PHE A 357 -1.12 -21.71 -32.30
C PHE A 357 -1.03 -20.38 -31.55
N LEU A 358 -0.37 -19.35 -32.12
CA LEU A 358 -0.20 -18.04 -31.47
C LEU A 358 -1.54 -17.34 -31.27
N ALA A 359 -2.42 -17.36 -32.27
CA ALA A 359 -3.76 -16.81 -32.18
C ALA A 359 -4.57 -17.43 -31.02
N SER A 360 -4.51 -18.75 -30.87
CA SER A 360 -5.14 -19.47 -29.75
C SER A 360 -4.59 -19.05 -28.40
N LYS A 361 -3.27 -18.84 -28.26
CA LYS A 361 -2.62 -18.45 -27.00
C LYS A 361 -2.91 -16.99 -26.63
N LEU A 362 -2.92 -16.09 -27.63
CA LEU A 362 -3.34 -14.70 -27.43
C LEU A 362 -4.78 -14.63 -26.91
N GLY A 363 -5.73 -15.36 -27.54
CA GLY A 363 -7.11 -15.41 -27.09
C GLY A 363 -7.25 -15.94 -25.65
N LEU A 364 -6.38 -16.84 -25.22
CA LEU A 364 -6.37 -17.31 -23.82
C LEU A 364 -5.86 -16.21 -22.86
N LEU A 365 -4.81 -15.48 -23.22
CA LEU A 365 -4.29 -14.38 -22.40
C LEU A 365 -5.29 -13.21 -22.31
N GLU A 366 -5.94 -12.84 -23.42
CA GLU A 366 -7.01 -11.83 -23.43
C GLU A 366 -8.20 -12.23 -22.54
N LYS A 367 -8.57 -13.51 -22.57
CA LYS A 367 -9.58 -14.04 -21.65
C LYS A 367 -9.18 -13.89 -20.19
N LEU A 368 -7.91 -14.17 -19.85
CA LEU A 368 -7.39 -14.00 -18.49
C LEU A 368 -7.42 -12.53 -18.05
N LEU A 369 -7.08 -11.57 -18.92
CA LEU A 369 -7.22 -10.13 -18.63
C LEU A 369 -8.66 -9.75 -18.37
N THR A 370 -9.58 -10.18 -19.24
CA THR A 370 -11.00 -9.91 -19.07
C THR A 370 -11.52 -10.47 -17.75
N GLU A 371 -11.14 -11.70 -17.40
CA GLU A 371 -11.52 -12.31 -16.13
C GLU A 371 -10.89 -11.62 -14.92
N ALA A 372 -9.67 -11.08 -15.05
CA ALA A 372 -9.00 -10.28 -14.02
C ALA A 372 -9.73 -8.94 -13.81
N ALA A 373 -10.11 -8.25 -14.88
CA ALA A 373 -10.89 -7.02 -14.82
C ALA A 373 -12.28 -7.26 -14.18
N ILE A 374 -12.96 -8.34 -14.56
CA ILE A 374 -14.25 -8.73 -13.95
C ILE A 374 -14.09 -8.97 -12.44
N ALA A 375 -12.98 -9.58 -12.01
CA ALA A 375 -12.71 -9.81 -10.60
C ALA A 375 -12.46 -8.50 -9.84
N MET A 376 -11.76 -7.55 -10.44
CA MET A 376 -11.57 -6.22 -9.85
C MET A 376 -12.89 -5.44 -9.78
N ASP A 377 -13.72 -5.51 -10.82
CA ASP A 377 -15.06 -4.92 -10.84
C ASP A 377 -16.03 -5.56 -9.84
N ASP A 378 -15.71 -6.74 -9.34
CA ASP A 378 -16.47 -7.44 -8.30
C ASP A 378 -15.87 -7.19 -6.91
N ASP A 379 -15.94 -5.94 -6.44
CA ASP A 379 -15.51 -5.53 -5.10
C ASP A 379 -14.00 -5.69 -4.88
N PHE A 380 -13.20 -5.29 -5.89
CA PHE A 380 -11.74 -5.28 -5.83
C PHE A 380 -11.13 -6.64 -5.43
N ASN A 381 -11.57 -7.72 -6.04
CA ASN A 381 -11.19 -9.08 -5.66
C ASN A 381 -9.75 -9.42 -6.09
N SER A 382 -8.78 -8.93 -5.33
CA SER A 382 -7.35 -9.15 -5.56
C SER A 382 -6.97 -10.62 -5.69
N ARG A 383 -7.57 -11.51 -4.89
CA ARG A 383 -7.24 -12.94 -4.90
C ARG A 383 -7.57 -13.60 -6.25
N GLN A 384 -8.75 -13.29 -6.80
CA GLN A 384 -9.13 -13.83 -8.12
C GLN A 384 -8.28 -13.21 -9.23
N THR A 385 -8.05 -11.90 -9.19
CA THR A 385 -7.18 -11.20 -10.13
C THR A 385 -5.77 -11.77 -10.13
N LEU A 386 -5.17 -11.94 -8.95
CA LEU A 386 -3.86 -12.53 -8.79
C LEU A 386 -3.77 -13.95 -9.40
N SER A 387 -4.80 -14.78 -9.19
CA SER A 387 -4.88 -16.11 -9.81
C SER A 387 -4.85 -16.05 -11.34
N LYS A 388 -5.52 -15.08 -11.97
CA LYS A 388 -5.52 -14.91 -13.44
C LYS A 388 -4.16 -14.43 -13.95
N VAL A 389 -3.56 -13.48 -13.27
CA VAL A 389 -2.21 -12.99 -13.57
C VAL A 389 -1.17 -14.12 -13.46
N MET A 390 -1.22 -14.93 -12.41
CA MET A 390 -0.32 -16.07 -12.24
C MET A 390 -0.50 -17.16 -13.30
N ASN A 391 -1.72 -17.35 -13.79
CA ASN A 391 -1.97 -18.26 -14.92
C ASN A 391 -1.32 -17.73 -16.21
N GLY A 392 -1.42 -16.43 -16.49
CA GLY A 392 -0.73 -15.80 -17.63
C GLY A 392 0.79 -15.90 -17.49
N ALA A 393 1.33 -15.54 -16.32
CA ALA A 393 2.77 -15.63 -16.05
C ALA A 393 3.34 -17.06 -16.24
N ARG A 394 2.53 -18.11 -16.01
CA ARG A 394 2.93 -19.50 -16.31
C ARG A 394 2.92 -19.81 -17.80
N LEU A 395 2.01 -19.22 -18.56
CA LEU A 395 1.87 -19.49 -20.00
C LEU A 395 2.91 -18.75 -20.84
N ILE A 396 3.28 -17.54 -20.45
CA ILE A 396 4.19 -16.67 -21.22
C ILE A 396 5.52 -17.36 -21.57
N PRO A 397 6.29 -17.91 -20.63
CA PRO A 397 7.53 -18.61 -20.97
C PRO A 397 7.32 -19.80 -21.91
N GLN A 398 6.23 -20.56 -21.73
CA GLN A 398 5.92 -21.72 -22.58
C GLN A 398 5.64 -21.34 -24.04
N ILE A 399 5.14 -20.12 -24.27
CA ILE A 399 4.91 -19.61 -25.61
C ILE A 399 6.20 -19.08 -26.20
N LEU A 400 6.98 -18.29 -25.42
CA LEU A 400 8.26 -17.74 -25.84
C LEU A 400 9.29 -18.82 -26.23
N ASP A 401 9.28 -19.95 -25.53
CA ASP A 401 10.18 -21.09 -25.77
C ASP A 401 9.62 -22.10 -26.80
N SER A 402 8.49 -21.79 -27.45
CA SER A 402 7.82 -22.72 -28.34
C SER A 402 8.46 -22.75 -29.73
N GLU A 403 8.69 -23.96 -30.25
CA GLU A 403 9.12 -24.18 -31.65
C GLU A 403 8.02 -23.90 -32.69
N HIS A 404 6.79 -23.58 -32.27
CA HIS A 404 5.63 -23.33 -33.13
C HIS A 404 5.48 -21.87 -33.59
N ILE A 405 6.37 -20.97 -33.16
CA ILE A 405 6.40 -19.56 -33.55
C ILE A 405 7.79 -19.22 -34.10
N ASP A 406 7.83 -18.38 -35.11
CA ASP A 406 9.09 -17.90 -35.67
C ASP A 406 9.68 -16.75 -34.84
N GLU A 407 10.88 -16.30 -35.21
CA GLU A 407 11.62 -15.25 -34.49
C GLU A 407 10.83 -13.91 -34.44
N ARG A 408 10.11 -13.57 -35.52
CA ARG A 408 9.30 -12.35 -35.60
C ARG A 408 8.08 -12.43 -34.70
N ASP A 409 7.37 -13.55 -34.73
CA ASP A 409 6.22 -13.82 -33.90
C ASP A 409 6.63 -13.89 -32.41
N THR A 410 7.81 -14.47 -32.13
CA THR A 410 8.39 -14.50 -30.78
C THR A 410 8.64 -13.09 -30.24
N ALA A 411 9.25 -12.20 -31.04
CA ALA A 411 9.49 -10.81 -30.68
C ALA A 411 8.17 -10.04 -30.44
N ALA A 412 7.19 -10.22 -31.34
CA ALA A 412 5.87 -9.59 -31.22
C ALA A 412 5.12 -10.07 -29.96
N PHE A 413 5.16 -11.36 -29.70
CA PHE A 413 4.56 -11.94 -28.50
C PHE A 413 5.27 -11.48 -27.22
N ALA A 414 6.60 -11.39 -27.21
CA ALA A 414 7.35 -10.90 -26.07
C ALA A 414 6.95 -9.47 -25.70
N LEU A 415 6.79 -8.58 -26.70
CA LEU A 415 6.31 -7.21 -26.46
C LEU A 415 4.90 -7.20 -25.88
N TYR A 416 3.99 -7.99 -26.45
CA TYR A 416 2.62 -8.15 -25.92
C TYR A 416 2.63 -8.69 -24.47
N ALA A 417 3.47 -9.67 -24.17
CA ALA A 417 3.59 -10.25 -22.85
C ALA A 417 4.10 -9.24 -21.80
N VAL A 418 5.04 -8.36 -22.18
CA VAL A 418 5.49 -7.25 -21.33
C VAL A 418 4.32 -6.32 -21.02
N GLU A 419 3.60 -5.82 -22.05
CA GLU A 419 2.45 -4.94 -21.87
C GLU A 419 1.35 -5.61 -21.00
N TRP A 420 1.06 -6.88 -21.24
CA TRP A 420 0.10 -7.69 -20.51
C TRP A 420 0.43 -7.79 -19.01
N LEU A 421 1.71 -8.04 -18.68
CA LEU A 421 2.17 -8.12 -17.29
C LEU A 421 2.18 -6.74 -16.63
N GLU A 422 2.63 -5.70 -17.35
CA GLU A 422 2.67 -4.33 -16.82
C GLU A 422 1.28 -3.79 -16.50
N GLU A 423 0.25 -4.13 -17.29
CA GLU A 423 -1.11 -3.68 -17.07
C GLU A 423 -1.67 -4.16 -15.72
N PHE A 424 -1.65 -5.46 -15.45
CA PHE A 424 -2.24 -5.99 -14.21
C PHE A 424 -1.23 -6.25 -13.10
N ALA A 425 -0.13 -6.94 -13.38
CA ALA A 425 0.85 -7.24 -12.34
C ALA A 425 1.61 -5.98 -11.90
N GLY A 426 1.89 -5.05 -12.83
CA GLY A 426 2.55 -3.78 -12.56
C GLY A 426 1.59 -2.73 -12.03
N THR A 427 0.71 -2.22 -12.90
CA THR A 427 -0.13 -1.06 -12.60
C THR A 427 -1.16 -1.35 -11.52
N VAL A 428 -1.93 -2.44 -11.64
CA VAL A 428 -3.02 -2.75 -10.71
C VAL A 428 -2.53 -3.39 -9.42
N LEU A 429 -1.73 -4.46 -9.50
CA LEU A 429 -1.29 -5.19 -8.31
C LEU A 429 -0.01 -4.63 -7.68
N GLY A 430 0.79 -3.85 -8.41
CA GLY A 430 2.05 -3.27 -7.94
C GLY A 430 3.11 -4.32 -7.59
N LEU A 431 3.17 -5.44 -8.34
CA LEU A 431 4.00 -6.62 -8.02
C LEU A 431 5.24 -6.76 -8.90
N LEU A 432 5.44 -5.89 -9.90
CA LEU A 432 6.62 -5.98 -10.76
C LEU A 432 7.78 -5.14 -10.19
N PRO A 433 8.99 -5.68 -10.16
CA PRO A 433 10.20 -4.91 -9.88
C PRO A 433 10.60 -4.06 -11.09
N GLU A 434 11.63 -3.24 -10.94
CA GLU A 434 12.28 -2.53 -12.04
C GLU A 434 12.71 -3.50 -13.14
N LYS A 435 12.65 -3.04 -14.41
CA LYS A 435 12.92 -3.87 -15.59
C LYS A 435 14.30 -4.53 -15.56
N ASP A 436 15.32 -3.78 -15.16
CA ASP A 436 16.70 -4.29 -15.09
C ASP A 436 16.83 -5.42 -14.05
N VAL A 437 16.15 -5.30 -12.93
CA VAL A 437 16.09 -6.34 -11.88
C VAL A 437 15.39 -7.59 -12.41
N ALA A 438 14.26 -7.43 -13.10
CA ALA A 438 13.54 -8.56 -13.69
C ALA A 438 14.36 -9.28 -14.78
N MET A 439 15.03 -8.52 -15.65
CA MET A 439 15.92 -9.10 -16.68
C MET A 439 17.08 -9.88 -16.05
N ALA A 440 17.69 -9.34 -14.97
CA ALA A 440 18.79 -10.00 -14.27
C ALA A 440 18.37 -11.31 -13.59
N VAL A 441 17.11 -11.45 -13.20
CA VAL A 441 16.55 -12.72 -12.66
C VAL A 441 16.52 -13.80 -13.75
N HIS A 442 16.18 -13.43 -14.99
CA HIS A 442 16.17 -14.35 -16.12
C HIS A 442 17.58 -14.60 -16.70
N ASP A 443 18.37 -13.55 -16.86
CA ASP A 443 19.75 -13.61 -17.34
C ASP A 443 20.67 -12.87 -16.36
N PRO A 444 21.34 -13.58 -15.44
CA PRO A 444 22.21 -12.98 -14.43
C PRO A 444 23.39 -12.19 -15.01
N SER A 445 23.73 -12.38 -16.30
CA SER A 445 24.79 -11.57 -16.95
C SER A 445 24.36 -10.11 -17.17
N LEU A 446 23.07 -9.82 -17.08
CA LEU A 446 22.47 -8.49 -17.24
C LEU A 446 22.32 -7.74 -15.90
N ASP A 447 22.73 -8.32 -14.78
CA ASP A 447 22.66 -7.69 -13.45
C ASP A 447 23.48 -6.38 -13.47
N PRO A 448 22.83 -5.21 -13.23
CA PRO A 448 23.52 -3.92 -13.22
C PRO A 448 24.68 -3.85 -12.21
N ALA A 449 24.52 -4.50 -11.05
CA ALA A 449 25.56 -4.55 -10.04
C ALA A 449 26.74 -5.40 -10.52
N ARG A 450 26.48 -6.56 -11.12
CA ARG A 450 27.52 -7.41 -11.74
C ARG A 450 28.18 -6.71 -12.93
N LYS A 451 27.40 -5.99 -13.72
CA LYS A 451 27.94 -5.21 -14.85
C LYS A 451 28.87 -4.10 -14.36
N ALA A 452 28.46 -3.33 -13.36
CA ALA A 452 29.30 -2.28 -12.76
C ALA A 452 30.61 -2.86 -12.20
N VAL A 453 30.52 -3.98 -11.46
CA VAL A 453 31.70 -4.70 -10.96
C VAL A 453 32.57 -5.20 -12.11
N LYS A 454 31.96 -5.76 -13.16
CA LYS A 454 32.70 -6.21 -14.36
C LYS A 454 33.46 -5.06 -15.04
N ASP A 455 32.77 -3.93 -15.26
CA ASP A 455 33.39 -2.74 -15.88
C ASP A 455 34.56 -2.20 -15.02
N GLU A 456 34.42 -2.17 -13.71
CA GLU A 456 35.47 -1.78 -12.76
C GLU A 456 36.64 -2.78 -12.77
N VAL A 457 36.34 -4.08 -12.75
CA VAL A 457 37.35 -5.16 -12.85
C VAL A 457 38.12 -5.06 -14.15
N GLU A 458 37.45 -4.86 -15.30
CA GLU A 458 38.11 -4.71 -16.60
C GLU A 458 39.00 -3.49 -16.65
N GLN A 459 38.60 -2.35 -16.05
CA GLN A 459 39.45 -1.16 -15.92
C GLN A 459 40.65 -1.42 -15.03
N LEU A 460 40.50 -2.08 -13.91
CA LEU A 460 41.60 -2.45 -13.02
C LEU A 460 42.60 -3.42 -13.69
N LEU A 461 42.09 -4.41 -14.43
CA LEU A 461 42.90 -5.35 -15.18
C LEU A 461 43.68 -4.66 -16.31
N ALA A 462 43.07 -3.70 -17.02
CA ALA A 462 43.76 -2.89 -18.02
C ALA A 462 44.91 -2.05 -17.40
N ARG A 463 44.64 -1.39 -16.26
CA ARG A 463 45.66 -0.66 -15.51
C ARG A 463 46.80 -1.58 -15.01
N ARG A 464 46.46 -2.78 -14.51
CA ARG A 464 47.43 -3.78 -14.10
C ARG A 464 48.33 -4.22 -15.27
N ALA A 465 47.75 -4.43 -16.45
CA ALA A 465 48.52 -4.79 -17.64
C ALA A 465 49.52 -3.69 -18.05
N ILE A 466 49.09 -2.43 -17.96
CA ILE A 466 49.98 -1.28 -18.23
C ILE A 466 51.13 -1.23 -17.20
N ALA A 467 50.85 -1.35 -15.90
CA ALA A 467 51.86 -1.36 -14.84
C ALA A 467 52.87 -2.50 -15.06
N ARG A 468 52.42 -3.71 -15.36
CA ARG A 468 53.28 -4.86 -15.67
C ARG A 468 54.18 -4.63 -16.88
N SER A 469 53.64 -4.02 -17.93
CA SER A 469 54.39 -3.69 -19.14
C SER A 469 55.51 -2.66 -18.86
N ALA A 470 55.24 -1.73 -17.95
CA ALA A 470 56.20 -0.73 -17.46
C ALA A 470 57.18 -1.29 -16.42
N LYS A 471 57.04 -2.57 -16.01
CA LYS A 471 57.80 -3.21 -14.90
C LYS A 471 57.55 -2.53 -13.54
N ASP A 472 56.46 -1.85 -13.38
CA ASP A 472 56.00 -1.27 -12.12
C ASP A 472 55.22 -2.37 -11.34
N TRP A 473 56.02 -3.16 -10.58
CA TRP A 473 55.47 -4.30 -9.87
C TRP A 473 54.69 -3.89 -8.62
N GLU A 474 55.00 -2.73 -8.03
CA GLU A 474 54.32 -2.21 -6.86
C GLU A 474 52.87 -1.83 -7.20
N SER A 475 52.68 -1.03 -8.23
CA SER A 475 51.32 -0.70 -8.72
C SER A 475 50.54 -1.93 -9.22
N ALA A 476 51.21 -2.91 -9.82
CA ALA A 476 50.56 -4.13 -10.29
C ALA A 476 50.05 -5.02 -9.14
N ASP A 477 50.81 -5.07 -8.03
CA ASP A 477 50.42 -5.81 -6.82
C ASP A 477 49.31 -5.08 -6.03
N GLU A 478 49.35 -3.74 -5.91
CA GLU A 478 48.24 -2.95 -5.33
C GLU A 478 46.91 -3.18 -6.06
N ILE A 479 46.94 -3.21 -7.39
CA ILE A 479 45.72 -3.48 -8.18
C ILE A 479 45.25 -4.91 -7.99
N ARG A 480 46.14 -5.89 -7.88
CA ARG A 480 45.76 -7.27 -7.58
C ARG A 480 45.08 -7.39 -6.22
N ASP A 481 45.60 -6.69 -5.21
CA ASP A 481 45.02 -6.70 -3.85
C ASP A 481 43.65 -5.98 -3.83
N ALA A 482 43.49 -4.91 -4.59
CA ALA A 482 42.18 -4.26 -4.79
C ALA A 482 41.18 -5.18 -5.44
N LEU A 483 41.56 -5.94 -6.48
CA LEU A 483 40.70 -6.95 -7.12
C LEU A 483 40.32 -8.08 -6.14
N ALA A 484 41.29 -8.54 -5.33
CA ALA A 484 40.99 -9.56 -4.31
C ALA A 484 40.04 -9.05 -3.23
N ALA A 485 40.16 -7.76 -2.81
CA ALA A 485 39.25 -7.13 -1.88
C ALA A 485 37.77 -7.01 -2.44
N MET A 486 37.62 -7.02 -3.76
CA MET A 486 36.31 -7.06 -4.45
C MET A 486 35.78 -8.49 -4.64
N GLY A 487 36.43 -9.52 -4.09
CA GLY A 487 36.07 -10.94 -4.31
C GLY A 487 36.41 -11.45 -5.69
N VAL A 488 37.34 -10.80 -6.40
CA VAL A 488 37.75 -11.18 -7.76
C VAL A 488 38.99 -12.04 -7.73
N VAL A 489 38.87 -13.26 -8.24
CA VAL A 489 39.99 -14.17 -8.43
C VAL A 489 40.57 -13.98 -9.83
N VAL A 490 41.84 -13.58 -9.93
CA VAL A 490 42.54 -13.31 -11.20
C VAL A 490 43.54 -14.41 -11.45
N LYS A 491 43.51 -15.00 -12.67
CA LYS A 491 44.47 -15.99 -13.13
C LYS A 491 45.11 -15.55 -14.43
N ASP A 492 46.42 -15.35 -14.40
CA ASP A 492 47.24 -15.07 -15.57
C ASP A 492 47.43 -16.36 -16.39
N THR A 493 47.14 -16.33 -17.69
CA THR A 493 47.35 -17.44 -18.63
C THR A 493 48.18 -17.00 -19.82
N PRO A 494 48.77 -17.91 -20.59
CA PRO A 494 49.53 -17.55 -21.78
C PRO A 494 48.71 -16.76 -22.85
N ASP A 495 47.41 -16.95 -22.85
CA ASP A 495 46.46 -16.33 -23.80
C ASP A 495 45.81 -15.05 -23.24
N GLY A 496 46.15 -14.63 -22.02
CA GLY A 496 45.62 -13.43 -21.37
C GLY A 496 45.27 -13.65 -19.90
N VAL A 497 44.51 -12.70 -19.34
CA VAL A 497 44.03 -12.75 -17.95
C VAL A 497 42.64 -13.27 -17.91
N ILE A 498 42.38 -14.32 -17.12
CA ILE A 498 41.02 -14.84 -16.82
C ILE A 498 40.66 -14.45 -15.38
N TRP A 499 39.42 -14.06 -15.16
CA TRP A 499 38.95 -13.73 -13.82
C TRP A 499 37.54 -14.31 -13.52
N SER A 500 37.25 -14.50 -12.27
CA SER A 500 35.93 -14.89 -11.75
C SER A 500 35.61 -14.13 -10.47
N LEU A 501 34.32 -13.96 -10.17
CA LEU A 501 33.84 -13.54 -8.86
C LEU A 501 33.64 -14.81 -8.02
N ASP A 502 34.17 -14.81 -6.79
CA ASP A 502 33.90 -15.87 -5.80
C ASP A 502 32.45 -15.85 -5.32
#